data_7b12f639229b9ffe84f5cdfcc01ac9f5
#
_entry.id   7b12f639229b9ffe84f5cdfcc01ac9f5
#
_cell.length_a   1.000
_cell.length_b   1.000
_cell.length_c   1.000
_cell.angle_alpha   90.00
_cell.angle_beta   90.00
_cell.angle_gamma   90.00
#
_symmetry.space_group_name_H-M   'P 1'
#
loop_
_entity.id
_entity.type
_entity.pdbx_description
1 polymer ?
#
loop_
_entity_poly.entity_id
_entity_poly.type
_entity_poly.pdbx_seq_one_letter_code
_entity_poly.pdbx_strand_id
1 'polypeptide(L)'
;RVVSLAGPAAKNPRLVRTLLGASTEQLAADEVVDGEVRIVSGSLLQGSTATSVHGYLGRYNVQVSLLLEGRDKDFIGYMAPGAKKFSVTRAYLSHFFPKKLFSMTTTTNGSERSMVPIGNFERVMPLDILPTMLLRDLCAGDTDTAQQLGALELDEDDLALCTFVC
;
A
#
# COMPACT_ATOMS: atom_id res chain seq x y z
N ARG A 1 16.74 -7.05 -16.83
CA ARG A 1 15.31 -6.87 -16.59
C ARG A 1 14.95 -5.40 -16.71
N VAL A 2 13.73 -5.09 -17.12
CA VAL A 2 13.20 -3.72 -17.12
C VAL A 2 12.31 -3.58 -15.89
N VAL A 3 12.52 -2.51 -15.12
CA VAL A 3 11.86 -2.24 -13.85
C VAL A 3 11.37 -0.80 -13.85
N SER A 4 10.19 -0.55 -13.33
CA SER A 4 9.66 0.79 -13.14
C SER A 4 10.24 1.39 -11.85
N LEU A 5 10.86 2.55 -11.94
CA LEU A 5 11.17 3.39 -10.80
C LEU A 5 10.10 4.47 -10.72
N ALA A 6 9.27 4.44 -9.70
CA ALA A 6 8.08 5.28 -9.60
C ALA A 6 7.74 5.62 -8.15
N GLY A 7 6.75 6.48 -7.97
CA GLY A 7 6.24 6.87 -6.65
C GLY A 7 6.27 8.38 -6.46
N PRO A 8 5.52 8.88 -5.46
CA PRO A 8 5.44 10.31 -5.19
C PRO A 8 6.77 10.95 -4.77
N ALA A 9 7.70 10.14 -4.26
CA ALA A 9 9.02 10.59 -3.85
C ALA A 9 10.10 10.42 -4.95
N ALA A 10 9.73 9.94 -6.14
CA ALA A 10 10.66 9.84 -7.27
C ALA A 10 10.82 11.20 -7.96
N LYS A 11 12.08 11.66 -8.14
CA LYS A 11 12.38 12.88 -8.92
C LYS A 11 12.02 12.71 -10.39
N ASN A 12 12.43 11.59 -10.97
CA ASN A 12 12.22 11.28 -12.38
C ASN A 12 11.66 9.88 -12.57
N PRO A 13 10.33 9.69 -12.48
CA PRO A 13 9.73 8.38 -12.71
C PRO A 13 10.02 7.87 -14.12
N ARG A 14 10.61 6.68 -14.22
CA ARG A 14 11.03 6.10 -15.51
C ARG A 14 11.22 4.59 -15.44
N LEU A 15 11.36 3.98 -16.61
CA LEU A 15 11.78 2.59 -16.72
C LEU A 15 13.31 2.51 -16.70
N VAL A 16 13.83 1.61 -15.87
CA VAL A 16 15.27 1.38 -15.70
C VAL A 16 15.58 -0.07 -16.09
N ARG A 17 16.68 -0.25 -16.83
CA ARG A 17 17.17 -1.60 -17.12
C ARG A 17 18.20 -2.02 -16.07
N THR A 18 17.93 -3.11 -15.37
CA THR A 18 18.77 -3.60 -14.28
C THR A 18 18.86 -5.12 -14.26
N LEU A 19 19.66 -5.65 -13.34
CA LEU A 19 19.82 -7.09 -13.08
C LEU A 19 18.74 -7.58 -12.10
N LEU A 20 18.55 -8.90 -12.06
CA LEU A 20 17.78 -9.55 -10.99
C LEU A 20 18.52 -9.39 -9.66
N GLY A 21 17.79 -9.09 -8.61
CA GLY A 21 18.39 -8.89 -7.28
C GLY A 21 19.24 -7.62 -7.17
N ALA A 22 19.03 -6.63 -8.03
CA ALA A 22 19.70 -5.34 -7.92
C ALA A 22 19.37 -4.66 -6.59
N SER A 23 20.35 -3.96 -6.01
CA SER A 23 20.13 -3.16 -4.80
C SER A 23 19.11 -2.05 -5.09
N THR A 24 18.04 -2.02 -4.30
CA THR A 24 16.99 -0.99 -4.41
C THR A 24 17.54 0.37 -3.99
N GLU A 25 18.48 0.41 -3.05
CA GLU A 25 19.15 1.62 -2.61
C GLU A 25 19.98 2.24 -3.74
N GLN A 26 20.75 1.41 -4.48
CA GLN A 26 21.51 1.89 -5.65
C GLN A 26 20.59 2.37 -6.77
N LEU A 27 19.43 1.72 -6.97
CA LEU A 27 18.46 2.14 -7.96
C LEU A 27 17.77 3.46 -7.58
N ALA A 28 17.61 3.73 -6.29
CA ALA A 28 17.02 4.94 -5.75
C ALA A 28 18.03 6.09 -5.55
N ALA A 29 19.34 5.80 -5.63
CA ALA A 29 20.37 6.81 -5.42
C ALA A 29 20.15 8.01 -6.35
N ASP A 30 20.21 9.22 -5.80
CA ASP A 30 19.98 10.50 -6.49
C ASP A 30 18.59 10.70 -7.12
N GLU A 31 17.71 9.70 -7.04
CA GLU A 31 16.37 9.73 -7.63
C GLU A 31 15.26 10.07 -6.62
N VAL A 32 15.60 10.24 -5.36
CA VAL A 32 14.64 10.57 -4.30
C VAL A 32 14.57 12.09 -4.07
N VAL A 33 13.36 12.58 -3.79
CA VAL A 33 13.16 13.96 -3.34
C VAL A 33 13.73 14.14 -1.92
N ASP A 34 13.92 15.40 -1.50
CA ASP A 34 14.39 15.69 -0.15
C ASP A 34 13.36 15.24 0.89
N GLY A 35 13.84 14.55 1.92
CA GLY A 35 13.02 14.05 3.02
C GLY A 35 13.34 12.59 3.38
N GLU A 36 12.62 12.09 4.38
CA GLU A 36 12.69 10.68 4.77
C GLU A 36 11.87 9.85 3.78
N VAL A 37 12.53 8.98 3.01
CA VAL A 37 11.90 8.20 1.94
C VAL A 37 11.91 6.72 2.28
N ARG A 38 10.76 6.08 2.12
CA ARG A 38 10.64 4.62 2.16
C ARG A 38 10.78 4.06 0.75
N ILE A 39 11.73 3.13 0.61
CA ILE A 39 11.91 2.36 -0.62
C ILE A 39 11.12 1.06 -0.49
N VAL A 40 10.31 0.76 -1.48
CA VAL A 40 9.50 -0.46 -1.54
C VAL A 40 9.91 -1.26 -2.77
N SER A 41 10.29 -2.52 -2.54
CA SER A 41 10.50 -3.49 -3.63
C SER A 41 9.15 -4.05 -4.05
N GLY A 42 8.66 -3.63 -5.20
CA GLY A 42 7.32 -3.93 -5.68
C GLY A 42 6.39 -2.72 -5.71
N SER A 43 5.10 -2.99 -5.87
CA SER A 43 4.04 -1.96 -5.84
C SER A 43 3.73 -1.51 -4.40
N LEU A 44 2.93 -0.45 -4.26
CA LEU A 44 2.48 0.01 -2.94
C LEU A 44 1.53 -0.97 -2.25
N LEU A 45 0.86 -1.83 -3.01
CA LEU A 45 -0.12 -2.78 -2.49
C LEU A 45 0.51 -4.13 -2.14
N GLN A 46 1.46 -4.60 -2.94
CA GLN A 46 2.03 -5.95 -2.87
C GLN A 46 3.53 -5.96 -2.53
N GLY A 47 4.14 -4.79 -2.46
CA GLY A 47 5.57 -4.69 -2.24
C GLY A 47 5.96 -4.79 -0.77
N SER A 48 7.20 -5.16 -0.53
CA SER A 48 7.82 -5.19 0.78
C SER A 48 8.78 -4.00 0.96
N THR A 49 8.88 -3.51 2.19
CA THR A 49 9.85 -2.45 2.52
C THR A 49 11.27 -2.96 2.30
N ALA A 50 12.02 -2.27 1.47
CA ALA A 50 13.40 -2.61 1.13
C ALA A 50 14.35 -2.01 2.18
N THR A 51 14.62 -2.76 3.23
CA THR A 51 15.53 -2.33 4.30
C THR A 51 16.56 -3.40 4.60
N SER A 52 17.79 -2.99 4.88
CA SER A 52 18.85 -3.88 5.35
C SER A 52 18.99 -5.15 4.50
N VAL A 53 18.71 -6.33 5.07
CA VAL A 53 18.84 -7.63 4.40
C VAL A 53 17.89 -7.77 3.18
N HIS A 54 16.73 -7.10 3.22
CA HIS A 54 15.73 -7.09 2.15
C HIS A 54 15.91 -5.91 1.17
N GLY A 55 17.03 -5.22 1.18
CA GLY A 55 17.34 -4.06 0.34
C GLY A 55 17.57 -4.39 -1.15
N TYR A 56 17.02 -5.47 -1.64
CA TYR A 56 17.19 -5.94 -3.01
C TYR A 56 15.85 -6.12 -3.71
N LEU A 57 15.88 -5.96 -5.04
CA LEU A 57 14.70 -6.17 -5.87
C LEU A 57 14.26 -7.63 -5.83
N GLY A 58 13.03 -7.87 -5.39
CA GLY A 58 12.43 -9.20 -5.34
C GLY A 58 12.35 -9.87 -6.71
N ARG A 59 12.39 -11.20 -6.73
CA ARG A 59 12.44 -11.99 -7.97
C ARG A 59 11.29 -11.68 -8.93
N TYR A 60 10.09 -11.52 -8.41
CA TYR A 60 8.89 -11.27 -9.19
C TYR A 60 8.55 -9.79 -9.33
N ASN A 61 9.19 -8.92 -8.54
CA ASN A 61 8.94 -7.50 -8.58
C ASN A 61 9.51 -6.86 -9.84
N VAL A 62 8.69 -6.06 -10.51
CA VAL A 62 9.04 -5.28 -11.70
C VAL A 62 8.95 -3.78 -11.47
N GLN A 63 8.84 -3.37 -10.21
CA GLN A 63 8.69 -2.00 -9.78
C GLN A 63 9.49 -1.74 -8.51
N VAL A 64 10.06 -0.55 -8.40
CA VAL A 64 10.57 0.03 -7.17
C VAL A 64 9.75 1.29 -6.90
N SER A 65 9.09 1.33 -5.75
CA SER A 65 8.23 2.45 -5.36
C SER A 65 8.90 3.29 -4.29
N LEU A 66 8.90 4.60 -4.48
CA LEU A 66 9.49 5.58 -3.57
C LEU A 66 8.38 6.42 -2.92
N LEU A 67 8.29 6.38 -1.59
CA LEU A 67 7.29 7.07 -0.79
C LEU A 67 7.94 7.95 0.26
N LEU A 68 7.35 9.12 0.49
CA LEU A 68 7.71 9.91 1.66
C LEU A 68 7.13 9.27 2.93
N GLU A 69 7.93 9.24 3.99
CA GLU A 69 7.43 8.86 5.31
C GLU A 69 6.45 9.89 5.84
N GLY A 70 5.27 9.44 6.17
CA GLY A 70 4.20 10.27 6.72
C GLY A 70 4.33 10.40 8.23
N ARG A 71 5.15 11.32 8.71
CA ARG A 71 5.30 11.62 10.14
C ARG A 71 4.28 12.63 10.65
N ASP A 72 3.79 13.47 9.75
CA ASP A 72 2.86 14.55 10.09
C ASP A 72 1.45 14.00 10.31
N LYS A 73 0.80 14.52 11.34
CA LYS A 73 -0.61 14.26 11.63
C LYS A 73 -1.40 15.55 11.53
N ASP A 74 -2.46 15.52 10.74
CA ASP A 74 -3.36 16.65 10.65
C ASP A 74 -4.16 16.83 11.95
N PHE A 75 -4.11 18.02 12.51
CA PHE A 75 -5.01 18.39 13.59
C PHE A 75 -6.43 18.58 13.03
N ILE A 76 -7.40 17.84 13.59
CA ILE A 76 -8.81 17.86 13.14
C ILE A 76 -8.98 17.63 11.62
N GLY A 77 -8.15 16.77 11.04
CA GLY A 77 -8.11 16.52 9.59
C GLY A 77 -9.42 15.96 9.00
N TYR A 78 -10.28 15.38 9.82
CA TYR A 78 -11.60 14.86 9.41
C TYR A 78 -12.64 15.97 9.12
N MET A 79 -12.46 17.16 9.67
CA MET A 79 -13.32 18.33 9.40
C MET A 79 -12.84 19.16 8.21
N ALA A 80 -11.65 18.88 7.70
CA ALA A 80 -11.11 19.64 6.57
C ALA A 80 -11.86 19.25 5.27
N PRO A 81 -12.06 20.23 4.34
CA PRO A 81 -12.67 19.95 3.04
C PRO A 81 -11.96 18.88 2.22
N GLY A 82 -10.67 18.65 2.46
CA GLY A 82 -9.89 17.54 1.93
C GLY A 82 -9.72 17.54 0.41
N ALA A 83 -9.60 18.69 -0.22
CA ALA A 83 -9.40 18.78 -1.67
C ALA A 83 -8.13 18.04 -2.18
N LYS A 84 -7.16 17.79 -1.30
CA LYS A 84 -5.92 17.06 -1.58
C LYS A 84 -5.86 15.69 -0.90
N LYS A 85 -6.93 15.26 -0.25
CA LYS A 85 -7.00 13.99 0.48
C LYS A 85 -7.77 12.94 -0.31
N PHE A 86 -7.30 11.70 -0.25
CA PHE A 86 -8.01 10.54 -0.78
C PHE A 86 -8.94 9.97 0.30
N SER A 87 -10.08 9.46 -0.13
CA SER A 87 -10.98 8.67 0.72
C SER A 87 -11.67 7.60 -0.10
N VAL A 88 -11.65 6.36 0.39
CA VAL A 88 -12.38 5.23 -0.21
C VAL A 88 -13.90 5.49 -0.21
N THR A 89 -14.42 6.11 0.85
CA THR A 89 -15.86 6.44 1.02
C THR A 89 -16.27 7.73 0.33
N ARG A 90 -15.37 8.39 -0.39
CA ARG A 90 -15.64 9.65 -1.11
C ARG A 90 -16.11 10.80 -0.23
N ALA A 91 -15.61 10.85 1.01
CA ALA A 91 -16.04 11.84 2.01
C ALA A 91 -15.50 13.25 1.76
N TYR A 92 -14.46 13.41 0.94
CA TYR A 92 -13.80 14.70 0.71
C TYR A 92 -14.17 15.35 -0.62
N LEU A 93 -13.96 16.67 -0.72
CA LEU A 93 -14.17 17.43 -1.96
C LEU A 93 -13.32 16.93 -3.15
N SER A 94 -12.22 16.23 -2.87
CA SER A 94 -11.40 15.58 -3.91
C SER A 94 -12.20 14.61 -4.78
N HIS A 95 -13.33 14.10 -4.31
CA HIS A 95 -14.22 13.24 -5.06
C HIS A 95 -14.75 13.89 -6.36
N PHE A 96 -14.94 15.19 -6.39
CA PHE A 96 -15.37 15.90 -7.59
C PHE A 96 -14.32 15.97 -8.70
N PHE A 97 -13.09 15.56 -8.40
CA PHE A 97 -11.96 15.59 -9.33
C PHE A 97 -11.42 14.17 -9.60
N PRO A 98 -12.11 13.32 -10.39
CA PRO A 98 -11.78 11.90 -10.54
C PRO A 98 -10.44 11.64 -11.21
N LYS A 99 -9.88 12.60 -11.94
CA LYS A 99 -8.56 12.50 -12.60
C LYS A 99 -7.40 13.00 -11.74
N LYS A 100 -7.68 13.44 -10.51
CA LYS A 100 -6.66 13.97 -9.64
C LYS A 100 -5.76 12.86 -9.11
N LEU A 101 -4.46 13.03 -9.26
CA LEU A 101 -3.46 12.19 -8.63
C LEU A 101 -3.17 12.69 -7.22
N PHE A 102 -3.00 11.77 -6.29
CA PHE A 102 -2.70 12.04 -4.90
C PHE A 102 -1.26 11.65 -4.60
N SER A 103 -0.51 12.57 -3.98
CA SER A 103 0.80 12.27 -3.43
C SER A 103 0.59 11.55 -2.09
N MET A 104 0.50 10.22 -2.16
CA MET A 104 0.33 9.40 -0.96
C MET A 104 1.67 9.25 -0.22
N THR A 105 1.56 9.18 1.09
CA THR A 105 2.67 8.92 2.02
C THR A 105 2.41 7.63 2.79
N THR A 106 3.28 7.25 3.70
CA THR A 106 3.10 6.06 4.53
C THR A 106 2.13 6.26 5.71
N THR A 107 1.59 7.48 5.89
CA THR A 107 0.66 7.75 6.98
C THR A 107 -0.72 7.16 6.72
N THR A 108 -1.32 6.57 7.74
CA THR A 108 -2.73 6.14 7.72
C THR A 108 -3.71 7.29 7.96
N ASN A 109 -3.22 8.51 8.27
CA ASN A 109 -4.02 9.70 8.59
C ASN A 109 -5.01 9.53 9.75
N GLY A 110 -4.86 8.50 10.56
CA GLY A 110 -5.74 8.24 11.69
C GLY A 110 -5.18 7.19 12.64
N SER A 111 -5.94 6.88 13.68
CA SER A 111 -5.67 5.79 14.60
C SER A 111 -6.28 4.48 14.09
N GLU A 112 -5.75 3.37 14.56
CA GLU A 112 -6.33 2.06 14.32
C GLU A 112 -7.77 2.00 14.84
N ARG A 113 -8.63 1.36 14.07
CA ARG A 113 -10.05 1.18 14.37
C ARG A 113 -10.43 -0.28 14.20
N SER A 114 -11.53 -0.68 14.86
CA SER A 114 -12.10 -2.00 14.66
C SER A 114 -12.63 -2.16 13.23
N MET A 115 -12.54 -3.38 12.70
CA MET A 115 -13.14 -3.71 11.41
C MET A 115 -14.66 -3.73 11.51
N VAL A 116 -15.30 -2.79 10.82
CA VAL A 116 -16.77 -2.70 10.77
C VAL A 116 -17.25 -3.37 9.48
N PRO A 117 -18.28 -4.24 9.54
CA PRO A 117 -18.78 -4.98 8.36
C PRO A 117 -19.64 -4.08 7.47
N ILE A 118 -19.03 -3.13 6.79
CA ILE A 118 -19.68 -2.19 5.87
C ILE A 118 -19.57 -2.62 4.40
N GLY A 119 -19.04 -3.82 4.14
CA GLY A 119 -18.92 -4.38 2.79
C GLY A 119 -17.71 -3.88 2.00
N ASN A 120 -16.76 -3.19 2.60
CA ASN A 120 -15.57 -2.71 1.88
C ASN A 120 -14.66 -3.85 1.46
N PHE A 121 -14.47 -4.84 2.32
CA PHE A 121 -13.62 -6.01 2.01
C PHE A 121 -14.27 -6.90 0.94
N GLU A 122 -15.57 -7.11 1.03
CA GLU A 122 -16.35 -7.89 0.07
C GLU A 122 -16.30 -7.31 -1.35
N ARG A 123 -16.15 -5.99 -1.46
CA ARG A 123 -16.08 -5.30 -2.77
C ARG A 123 -14.72 -5.48 -3.47
N VAL A 124 -13.68 -5.80 -2.74
CA VAL A 124 -12.31 -5.87 -3.26
C VAL A 124 -11.71 -7.27 -3.21
N MET A 125 -12.33 -8.19 -2.49
CA MET A 125 -11.90 -9.58 -2.41
C MET A 125 -12.10 -10.27 -3.76
N PRO A 126 -11.05 -10.83 -4.36
CA PRO A 126 -11.15 -11.50 -5.66
C PRO A 126 -11.75 -12.90 -5.57
N LEU A 127 -11.75 -13.51 -4.38
CA LEU A 127 -12.22 -14.87 -4.14
C LEU A 127 -13.64 -14.88 -3.55
N ASP A 128 -14.36 -15.97 -3.76
CA ASP A 128 -15.71 -16.19 -3.22
C ASP A 128 -15.65 -16.72 -1.78
N ILE A 129 -15.16 -15.89 -0.88
CA ILE A 129 -15.02 -16.15 0.55
C ILE A 129 -15.64 -15.00 1.36
N LEU A 130 -15.75 -15.17 2.68
CA LEU A 130 -16.26 -14.15 3.60
C LEU A 130 -15.10 -13.33 4.19
N PRO A 131 -14.61 -12.27 3.50
CA PRO A 131 -13.35 -11.63 3.86
C PRO A 131 -13.41 -10.91 5.22
N THR A 132 -14.52 -10.28 5.58
CA THR A 132 -14.63 -9.60 6.87
C THR A 132 -14.47 -10.56 8.04
N MET A 133 -15.08 -11.74 7.96
CA MET A 133 -14.97 -12.76 9.03
C MET A 133 -13.56 -13.33 9.06
N LEU A 134 -13.06 -13.74 7.90
CA LEU A 134 -11.72 -14.31 7.76
C LEU A 134 -10.62 -13.38 8.28
N LEU A 135 -10.65 -12.10 7.90
CA LEU A 135 -9.65 -11.11 8.35
C LEU A 135 -9.71 -10.87 9.86
N ARG A 136 -10.91 -10.93 10.46
CA ARG A 136 -11.07 -10.82 11.91
C ARG A 136 -10.43 -12.01 12.64
N ASP A 137 -10.67 -13.22 12.15
CA ASP A 137 -10.14 -14.44 12.75
C ASP A 137 -8.62 -14.50 12.60
N LEU A 138 -8.08 -14.10 11.45
CA LEU A 138 -6.64 -13.95 11.26
C LEU A 138 -6.02 -12.94 12.24
N CYS A 139 -6.67 -11.79 12.45
CA CYS A 139 -6.19 -10.79 13.41
C CYS A 139 -6.35 -11.26 14.87
N ALA A 140 -7.35 -12.08 15.16
CA ALA A 140 -7.55 -12.68 16.50
C ALA A 140 -6.62 -13.85 16.75
N GLY A 141 -5.98 -14.42 15.71
CA GLY A 141 -5.17 -15.62 15.81
C GLY A 141 -5.99 -16.91 15.94
N ASP A 142 -7.27 -16.88 15.55
CA ASP A 142 -8.11 -18.08 15.47
C ASP A 142 -7.83 -18.83 14.17
N THR A 143 -6.91 -19.77 14.26
CA THR A 143 -6.44 -20.55 13.09
C THR A 143 -7.48 -21.57 12.62
N ASP A 144 -8.29 -22.12 13.52
CA ASP A 144 -9.25 -23.15 13.18
C ASP A 144 -10.41 -22.59 12.36
N THR A 145 -10.98 -21.47 12.81
CA THR A 145 -12.03 -20.77 12.09
C THR A 145 -11.51 -20.15 10.78
N ALA A 146 -10.30 -19.59 10.80
CA ALA A 146 -9.67 -19.05 9.59
C ALA A 146 -9.48 -20.12 8.50
N GLN A 147 -9.06 -21.34 8.85
CA GLN A 147 -8.95 -22.44 7.88
C GLN A 147 -10.31 -22.84 7.31
N GLN A 148 -11.36 -22.90 8.13
CA GLN A 148 -12.72 -23.21 7.67
C GLN A 148 -13.25 -22.13 6.70
N LEU A 149 -12.82 -20.88 6.87
CA LEU A 149 -13.18 -19.75 6.01
C LEU A 149 -12.31 -19.63 4.75
N GLY A 150 -11.36 -20.54 4.54
CA GLY A 150 -10.57 -20.59 3.30
C GLY A 150 -9.20 -19.89 3.40
N ALA A 151 -8.65 -19.68 4.59
CA ALA A 151 -7.34 -19.03 4.76
C ALA A 151 -6.21 -19.74 3.99
N LEU A 152 -6.30 -21.06 3.82
CA LEU A 152 -5.27 -21.86 3.12
C LEU A 152 -5.31 -21.71 1.59
N GLU A 153 -6.35 -21.10 1.05
CA GLU A 153 -6.50 -20.83 -0.39
C GLU A 153 -5.98 -19.44 -0.78
N LEU A 154 -5.60 -18.61 0.22
CA LEU A 154 -5.16 -17.24 0.02
C LEU A 154 -3.67 -17.16 -0.24
N ASP A 155 -3.31 -16.29 -1.17
CA ASP A 155 -1.95 -15.74 -1.26
C ASP A 155 -1.92 -14.34 -0.63
N GLU A 156 -0.75 -13.87 -0.23
CA GLU A 156 -0.57 -12.54 0.38
C GLU A 156 -1.06 -11.42 -0.54
N ASP A 157 -0.92 -11.61 -1.85
CA ASP A 157 -1.33 -10.68 -2.88
C ASP A 157 -2.86 -10.48 -2.93
N ASP A 158 -3.66 -11.47 -2.57
CA ASP A 158 -5.12 -11.41 -2.55
C ASP A 158 -5.64 -10.43 -1.48
N LEU A 159 -4.86 -10.25 -0.41
CA LEU A 159 -5.19 -9.36 0.71
C LEU A 159 -4.73 -7.90 0.51
N ALA A 160 -3.99 -7.62 -0.54
CA ALA A 160 -3.39 -6.31 -0.78
C ALA A 160 -4.43 -5.17 -0.86
N LEU A 161 -5.53 -5.39 -1.59
CA LEU A 161 -6.63 -4.42 -1.68
C LEU A 161 -7.43 -4.33 -0.38
N CYS A 162 -7.54 -5.40 0.39
CA CYS A 162 -8.17 -5.38 1.70
C CYS A 162 -7.42 -4.46 2.66
N THR A 163 -6.08 -4.49 2.63
CA THR A 163 -5.25 -3.56 3.40
C THR A 163 -5.51 -2.10 2.99
N PHE A 164 -5.67 -1.83 1.71
CA PHE A 164 -5.91 -0.47 1.19
C PHE A 164 -7.27 0.10 1.62
N VAL A 165 -8.32 -0.72 1.67
CA VAL A 165 -9.67 -0.27 2.02
C VAL A 165 -9.99 -0.35 3.52
N CYS A 166 -9.09 -0.90 4.29
CA CYS A 166 -9.23 -1.05 5.74
C CYS A 166 -9.25 0.32 6.47
#